data_018f02646add13562ff04569f58d78b1
#
_entry.id   018f02646add13562ff04569f58d78b1
#
_cell.length_a   1.000
_cell.length_b   1.000
_cell.length_c   1.000
_cell.angle_alpha   90.00
_cell.angle_beta   90.00
_cell.angle_gamma   90.00
#
_symmetry.space_group_name_H-M   'P 1'
#
loop_
_entity.id
_entity.type
_entity.pdbx_description
1 polymer ?
#
loop_
_entity_poly.entity_id
_entity_poly.type
_entity_poly.pdbx_seq_one_letter_code
_entity_poly.pdbx_strand_id
1 'polypeptide(L)'
;IVPAMAGVLSAVGLLTSPRGVDLARSWPTPLDHGGLAAEADRLAGEARSILARAGGDGGSERVQVHFDCRYSGQSHDLRVESVEAFHEEHRRVNGYARPGDSVEVTAVRVAVIASAPMDLGDVMAPMVGGWGNDVVTGPRVLSTQDCTIWIPEGWQGSEGALGSLVLRR
;
A
#
# COMPACT_ATOMS: atom_id res chain seq x y z
N ILE A 1 -23.36 3.82 4.85
CA ILE A 1 -22.82 2.75 5.70
C ILE A 1 -21.90 3.38 6.72
N VAL A 2 -22.11 3.06 7.98
CA VAL A 2 -21.21 3.42 9.09
C VAL A 2 -20.48 2.14 9.51
N PRO A 3 -19.16 2.06 9.34
CA PRO A 3 -18.41 0.87 9.76
C PRO A 3 -18.40 0.75 11.27
N ALA A 4 -18.28 -0.48 11.78
CA ALA A 4 -17.93 -0.67 13.18
C ALA A 4 -16.64 0.08 13.50
N MET A 5 -16.51 0.61 14.69
CA MET A 5 -15.33 1.38 15.13
C MET A 5 -15.02 2.62 14.27
N ALA A 6 -16.04 3.30 13.74
CA ALA A 6 -15.85 4.46 12.88
C ALA A 6 -14.89 5.50 13.49
N GLY A 7 -14.89 5.68 14.80
CA GLY A 7 -14.03 6.62 15.52
C GLY A 7 -12.56 6.21 15.61
N VAL A 8 -12.23 4.94 15.41
CA VAL A 8 -10.85 4.41 15.54
C VAL A 8 -10.32 3.71 14.30
N LEU A 9 -10.98 3.89 13.14
CA LEU A 9 -10.59 3.26 11.87
C LEU A 9 -9.13 3.54 11.46
N SER A 10 -8.61 4.73 11.79
CA SER A 10 -7.21 5.04 11.52
C SER A 10 -6.26 4.14 12.31
N ALA A 11 -6.57 3.83 13.56
CA ALA A 11 -5.78 2.92 14.37
C ALA A 11 -5.88 1.48 13.85
N VAL A 12 -7.08 1.04 13.46
CA VAL A 12 -7.30 -0.25 12.80
C VAL A 12 -6.47 -0.33 11.51
N GLY A 13 -6.51 0.71 10.68
CA GLY A 13 -5.72 0.79 9.46
C GLY A 13 -4.21 0.65 9.72
N LEU A 14 -3.68 1.28 10.77
CA LEU A 14 -2.27 1.15 11.15
C LEU A 14 -1.91 -0.28 11.58
N LEU A 15 -2.79 -0.96 12.31
CA LEU A 15 -2.57 -2.33 12.76
C LEU A 15 -2.65 -3.36 11.63
N THR A 16 -3.48 -3.09 10.64
CA THR A 16 -3.77 -4.02 9.53
C THR A 16 -3.07 -3.65 8.22
N SER A 17 -2.26 -2.60 8.20
CA SER A 17 -1.48 -2.21 7.02
C SER A 17 -0.10 -2.88 7.02
N PRO A 18 0.38 -3.35 5.86
CA PRO A 18 1.76 -3.77 5.70
C PRO A 18 2.72 -2.66 6.09
N ARG A 19 3.85 -3.02 6.68
CA ARG A 19 4.96 -2.09 6.95
C ARG A 19 5.98 -2.19 5.84
N GLY A 20 6.51 -1.07 5.38
CA GLY A 20 7.50 -1.09 4.31
C GLY A 20 8.54 0.00 4.44
N VAL A 21 9.69 -0.27 3.85
CA VAL A 21 10.78 0.69 3.65
C VAL A 21 11.10 0.72 2.17
N ASP A 22 11.03 1.90 1.59
CA ASP A 22 11.38 2.16 0.20
C ASP A 22 12.67 2.99 0.17
N LEU A 23 13.69 2.49 -0.50
CA LEU A 23 14.96 3.17 -0.68
C LEU A 23 15.24 3.36 -2.16
N ALA A 24 15.78 4.53 -2.50
CA ALA A 24 16.25 4.85 -3.84
C ALA A 24 17.67 5.38 -3.79
N ARG A 25 18.47 4.98 -4.78
CA ARG A 25 19.83 5.49 -4.94
C ARG A 25 20.14 5.77 -6.40
N SER A 26 20.68 6.96 -6.67
CA SER A 26 21.15 7.32 -8.00
C SER A 26 22.28 6.38 -8.42
N TRP A 27 22.23 5.91 -9.67
CA TRP A 27 23.25 5.06 -10.25
C TRP A 27 24.32 5.92 -10.93
N PRO A 28 25.60 5.79 -10.50
CA PRO A 28 26.63 6.75 -10.91
C PRO A 28 27.15 6.56 -12.34
N THR A 29 26.96 5.37 -12.90
CA THR A 29 27.43 5.01 -14.26
C THR A 29 26.26 4.60 -15.15
N PRO A 30 25.41 5.54 -15.63
CA PRO A 30 24.11 5.24 -16.23
C PRO A 30 24.12 4.23 -17.38
N LEU A 31 25.19 4.18 -18.17
CA LEU A 31 25.35 3.25 -19.29
C LEU A 31 26.04 1.93 -18.92
N ASP A 32 26.62 1.84 -17.73
CA ASP A 32 27.20 0.61 -17.21
C ASP A 32 26.22 -0.04 -16.24
N HIS A 33 25.65 -1.14 -16.65
CA HIS A 33 24.67 -1.89 -15.86
C HIS A 33 25.31 -2.98 -14.98
N GLY A 34 26.64 -3.08 -15.02
CA GLY A 34 27.39 -3.97 -14.14
C GLY A 34 27.24 -3.57 -12.68
N GLY A 35 26.86 -4.53 -11.81
CA GLY A 35 26.71 -4.27 -10.38
C GLY A 35 25.30 -3.81 -9.92
N LEU A 36 24.34 -3.59 -10.81
CA LEU A 36 22.97 -3.22 -10.44
C LEU A 36 22.33 -4.22 -9.46
N ALA A 37 22.54 -5.51 -9.68
CA ALA A 37 22.03 -6.55 -8.78
C ALA A 37 22.66 -6.46 -7.38
N ALA A 38 23.98 -6.28 -7.32
CA ALA A 38 24.69 -6.13 -6.05
C ALA A 38 24.25 -4.87 -5.28
N GLU A 39 23.97 -3.78 -5.98
CA GLU A 39 23.44 -2.56 -5.36
C GLU A 39 22.01 -2.75 -4.87
N ALA A 40 21.17 -3.46 -5.63
CA ALA A 40 19.82 -3.81 -5.20
C ALA A 40 19.83 -4.68 -3.93
N ASP A 41 20.71 -5.69 -3.87
CA ASP A 41 20.89 -6.55 -2.68
C ASP A 41 21.36 -5.74 -1.47
N ARG A 42 22.30 -4.81 -1.67
CA ARG A 42 22.79 -3.92 -0.62
C ARG A 42 21.67 -3.03 -0.08
N LEU A 43 20.86 -2.41 -0.96
CA LEU A 43 19.71 -1.59 -0.57
C LEU A 43 18.64 -2.43 0.14
N ALA A 44 18.40 -3.67 -0.30
CA ALA A 44 17.48 -4.58 0.37
C ALA A 44 17.93 -4.89 1.80
N GLY A 45 19.23 -5.12 2.00
CA GLY A 45 19.83 -5.31 3.33
C GLY A 45 19.67 -4.07 4.23
N GLU A 46 19.89 -2.89 3.67
CA GLU A 46 19.71 -1.61 4.37
C GLU A 46 18.23 -1.39 4.76
N ALA A 47 17.30 -1.62 3.82
CA ALA A 47 15.87 -1.50 4.06
C ALA A 47 15.38 -2.47 5.15
N ARG A 48 15.83 -3.74 5.12
CA ARG A 48 15.53 -4.71 6.18
C ARG A 48 16.03 -4.25 7.55
N SER A 49 17.24 -3.70 7.60
CA SER A 49 17.82 -3.18 8.85
C SER A 49 17.01 -2.02 9.42
N ILE A 50 16.49 -1.15 8.57
CA ILE A 50 15.60 -0.05 8.98
C ILE A 50 14.26 -0.61 9.47
N LEU A 51 13.67 -1.54 8.72
CA LEU A 51 12.38 -2.16 9.06
C LEU A 51 12.45 -2.90 10.39
N ALA A 52 13.53 -3.66 10.64
CA ALA A 52 13.75 -4.36 11.91
C ALA A 52 13.85 -3.39 13.10
N ARG A 53 14.58 -2.28 12.95
CA ARG A 53 14.65 -1.24 14.00
C ARG A 53 13.32 -0.55 14.27
N ALA A 54 12.43 -0.51 13.28
CA ALA A 54 11.07 0.03 13.40
C ALA A 54 10.06 -0.97 14.00
N GLY A 55 10.53 -2.12 14.51
CA GLY A 55 9.69 -3.16 15.11
C GLY A 55 9.05 -4.10 14.09
N GLY A 56 9.65 -4.24 12.91
CA GLY A 56 9.31 -5.31 11.98
C GLY A 56 9.89 -6.62 12.48
N ASP A 57 9.03 -7.55 12.84
CA ASP A 57 9.35 -8.80 13.55
C ASP A 57 9.56 -10.01 12.63
N GLY A 58 10.18 -9.82 11.48
CA GLY A 58 10.65 -10.95 10.64
C GLY A 58 9.56 -11.86 10.09
N GLY A 59 8.32 -11.36 10.00
CA GLY A 59 7.25 -12.04 9.27
C GLY A 59 7.60 -12.22 7.79
N SER A 60 6.68 -12.74 6.98
CA SER A 60 6.92 -12.88 5.54
C SER A 60 7.22 -11.52 4.91
N GLU A 61 8.38 -11.40 4.27
CA GLU A 61 8.81 -10.20 3.57
C GLU A 61 8.65 -10.38 2.06
N ARG A 62 8.29 -9.31 1.39
CA ARG A 62 8.36 -9.19 -0.08
C ARG A 62 9.35 -8.10 -0.43
N VAL A 63 10.32 -8.43 -1.28
CA VAL A 63 11.27 -7.47 -1.84
C VAL A 63 10.84 -7.15 -3.26
N GLN A 64 10.76 -5.87 -3.59
CA GLN A 64 10.52 -5.37 -4.93
C GLN A 64 11.72 -4.54 -5.36
N VAL A 65 12.27 -4.84 -6.52
CA VAL A 65 13.38 -4.11 -7.13
C VAL A 65 12.89 -3.46 -8.40
N HIS A 66 13.22 -2.19 -8.58
CA HIS A 66 12.93 -1.44 -9.80
C HIS A 66 14.13 -0.59 -10.19
N PHE A 67 14.20 -0.27 -11.48
CA PHE A 67 15.20 0.61 -12.05
C PHE A 67 14.50 1.78 -12.73
N ASP A 68 14.95 3.00 -12.46
CA ASP A 68 14.52 4.16 -13.22
C ASP A 68 15.42 4.23 -14.46
N CYS A 69 14.82 4.06 -15.66
CA CYS A 69 15.53 3.95 -16.91
C CYS A 69 15.03 4.96 -17.95
N ARG A 70 15.91 5.38 -18.85
CA ARG A 70 15.57 6.23 -19.98
C ARG A 70 16.44 5.92 -21.19
N TYR A 71 16.02 6.33 -22.38
CA TYR A 71 16.94 6.42 -23.49
C TYR A 71 17.92 7.57 -23.29
N SER A 72 19.17 7.39 -23.71
CA SER A 72 20.18 8.44 -23.67
C SER A 72 19.65 9.74 -24.29
N GLY A 73 19.81 10.83 -23.55
CA GLY A 73 19.34 12.16 -23.98
C GLY A 73 17.86 12.45 -23.69
N GLN A 74 17.10 11.54 -23.11
CA GLN A 74 15.76 11.85 -22.60
C GLN A 74 15.84 12.46 -21.20
N SER A 75 14.87 13.31 -20.87
CA SER A 75 14.74 13.93 -19.55
C SER A 75 13.77 13.19 -18.60
N HIS A 76 13.11 12.15 -19.10
CA HIS A 76 12.05 11.42 -18.41
C HIS A 76 12.49 9.99 -18.16
N ASP A 77 12.46 9.57 -16.91
CA ASP A 77 12.72 8.19 -16.53
C ASP A 77 11.42 7.38 -16.50
N LEU A 78 11.51 6.12 -16.85
CA LEU A 78 10.45 5.14 -16.72
C LEU A 78 10.90 4.06 -15.73
N ARG A 79 10.03 3.72 -14.78
CA ARG A 79 10.31 2.69 -13.79
C ARG A 79 9.99 1.32 -14.37
N VAL A 80 10.96 0.41 -14.30
CA VAL A 80 10.87 -0.95 -14.81
C VAL A 80 11.39 -1.97 -13.79
N GLU A 81 10.92 -3.21 -13.89
CA GLU A 81 11.37 -4.31 -13.02
C GLU A 81 12.74 -4.86 -13.44
N SER A 82 13.10 -4.71 -14.70
CA SER A 82 14.44 -5.02 -15.21
C SER A 82 14.80 -4.10 -16.37
N VAL A 83 16.10 -3.95 -16.64
CA VAL A 83 16.57 -3.10 -17.75
C VAL A 83 16.11 -3.66 -19.09
N GLU A 84 16.04 -4.99 -19.23
CA GLU A 84 15.59 -5.69 -20.44
C GLU A 84 14.13 -5.38 -20.77
N ALA A 85 13.30 -5.21 -19.73
CA ALA A 85 11.88 -4.89 -19.90
C ALA A 85 11.63 -3.44 -20.35
N PHE A 86 12.65 -2.58 -20.34
CA PHE A 86 12.48 -1.15 -20.61
C PHE A 86 11.89 -0.84 -21.97
N HIS A 87 12.35 -1.50 -23.05
CA HIS A 87 11.86 -1.22 -24.41
C HIS A 87 10.37 -1.54 -24.56
N GLU A 88 9.91 -2.63 -23.96
CA GLU A 88 8.51 -3.03 -24.01
C GLU A 88 7.64 -2.06 -23.19
N GLU A 89 8.07 -1.74 -21.99
CA GLU A 89 7.35 -0.81 -21.12
C GLU A 89 7.31 0.59 -21.72
N HIS A 90 8.42 1.05 -22.35
CA HIS A 90 8.45 2.32 -23.05
C HIS A 90 7.47 2.36 -24.23
N ARG A 91 7.33 1.24 -24.97
CA ARG A 91 6.33 1.12 -26.04
C ARG A 91 4.91 1.16 -25.48
N ARG A 92 4.69 0.49 -24.36
CA ARG A 92 3.37 0.44 -23.70
C ARG A 92 2.93 1.83 -23.25
N VAL A 93 3.83 2.60 -22.63
CA VAL A 93 3.51 3.92 -22.05
C VAL A 93 3.50 5.03 -23.09
N ASN A 94 4.50 5.05 -23.99
CA ASN A 94 4.74 6.15 -24.92
C ASN A 94 4.34 5.85 -26.37
N GLY A 95 3.89 4.61 -26.69
CA GLY A 95 3.47 4.21 -28.03
C GLY A 95 4.62 3.82 -28.98
N TYR A 96 5.88 3.94 -28.57
CA TYR A 96 7.05 3.59 -29.40
C TYR A 96 8.20 3.05 -28.54
N ALA A 97 9.18 2.40 -29.18
CA ALA A 97 10.45 2.01 -28.61
C ALA A 97 11.59 2.26 -29.60
N ARG A 98 12.81 2.39 -29.09
CA ARG A 98 14.04 2.56 -29.85
C ARG A 98 15.08 1.50 -29.47
N PRO A 99 14.93 0.25 -29.94
CA PRO A 99 15.80 -0.86 -29.51
C PRO A 99 17.29 -0.69 -29.86
N GLY A 100 17.62 0.24 -30.79
CA GLY A 100 19.01 0.57 -31.14
C GLY A 100 19.64 1.66 -30.29
N ASP A 101 18.87 2.35 -29.45
CA ASP A 101 19.38 3.42 -28.61
C ASP A 101 19.88 2.86 -27.27
N SER A 102 20.90 3.50 -26.72
CA SER A 102 21.42 3.17 -25.39
C SER A 102 20.41 3.49 -24.30
N VAL A 103 20.28 2.58 -23.34
CA VAL A 103 19.45 2.74 -22.14
C VAL A 103 20.32 3.18 -20.98
N GLU A 104 19.98 4.28 -20.36
CA GLU A 104 20.57 4.76 -19.12
C GLU A 104 19.74 4.27 -17.93
N VAL A 105 20.42 3.72 -16.90
CA VAL A 105 19.85 3.54 -15.58
C VAL A 105 20.22 4.75 -14.74
N THR A 106 19.24 5.44 -14.20
CA THR A 106 19.47 6.66 -13.40
C THR A 106 19.38 6.39 -11.91
N ALA A 107 18.57 5.41 -11.51
CA ALA A 107 18.44 5.02 -10.11
C ALA A 107 18.07 3.55 -9.94
N VAL A 108 18.51 2.97 -8.83
CA VAL A 108 18.06 1.67 -8.29
C VAL A 108 17.09 1.96 -7.15
N ARG A 109 15.95 1.27 -7.15
CA ARG A 109 14.93 1.36 -6.10
C ARG A 109 14.64 -0.02 -5.52
N VAL A 110 14.54 -0.07 -4.21
CA VAL A 110 14.18 -1.30 -3.51
C VAL A 110 13.13 -0.99 -2.45
N ALA A 111 12.02 -1.72 -2.48
CA ALA A 111 11.03 -1.73 -1.42
C ALA A 111 11.06 -3.08 -0.71
N VAL A 112 11.17 -3.06 0.62
CA VAL A 112 10.99 -4.23 1.49
C VAL A 112 9.71 -4.04 2.26
N ILE A 113 8.77 -4.97 2.07
CA ILE A 113 7.41 -4.90 2.61
C ILE A 113 7.19 -6.13 3.48
N ALA A 114 6.99 -5.92 4.76
CA ALA A 114 6.58 -6.95 5.72
C ALA A 114 5.06 -7.07 5.78
N SER A 115 4.56 -8.25 6.17
CA SER A 115 3.13 -8.46 6.42
C SER A 115 2.58 -7.46 7.44
N ALA A 116 1.28 -7.23 7.37
CA ALA A 116 0.58 -6.48 8.41
C ALA A 116 0.78 -7.15 9.79
N PRO A 117 0.87 -6.37 10.88
CA PRO A 117 0.99 -6.93 12.23
C PRO A 117 -0.21 -7.79 12.62
N MET A 118 -1.38 -7.46 12.13
CA MET A 118 -2.64 -8.14 12.44
C MET A 118 -3.48 -8.28 11.17
N ASP A 119 -4.30 -9.34 11.10
CA ASP A 119 -5.33 -9.47 10.07
C ASP A 119 -6.54 -8.60 10.41
N LEU A 120 -7.18 -8.02 9.41
CA LEU A 120 -8.36 -7.18 9.60
C LEU A 120 -9.51 -7.98 10.24
N GLY A 121 -9.67 -9.25 9.87
CA GLY A 121 -10.68 -10.13 10.44
C GLY A 121 -10.48 -10.33 11.94
N ASP A 122 -9.25 -10.55 12.38
CA ASP A 122 -8.90 -10.73 13.78
C ASP A 122 -9.15 -9.47 14.61
N VAL A 123 -8.83 -8.29 14.05
CA VAL A 123 -9.09 -7.00 14.72
C VAL A 123 -10.59 -6.72 14.83
N MET A 124 -11.36 -7.07 13.81
CA MET A 124 -12.80 -6.79 13.76
C MET A 124 -13.66 -7.85 14.46
N ALA A 125 -13.18 -9.09 14.58
CA ALA A 125 -13.94 -10.20 15.15
C ALA A 125 -14.51 -9.95 16.57
N PRO A 126 -13.78 -9.36 17.53
CA PRO A 126 -14.30 -9.03 18.86
C PRO A 126 -15.40 -7.98 18.86
N MET A 127 -15.61 -7.28 17.74
CA MET A 127 -16.45 -6.10 17.62
C MET A 127 -17.72 -6.35 16.80
N VAL A 128 -17.85 -7.56 16.26
CA VAL A 128 -19.07 -8.01 15.57
C VAL A 128 -20.16 -8.23 16.63
N GLY A 129 -21.18 -7.37 16.61
CA GLY A 129 -22.34 -7.50 17.51
C GLY A 129 -22.66 -6.23 18.29
N GLY A 130 -22.78 -5.09 17.62
CA GLY A 130 -23.03 -3.81 18.29
C GLY A 130 -24.40 -3.19 18.08
N TRP A 131 -25.09 -3.52 17.01
CA TRP A 131 -26.34 -2.83 16.66
C TRP A 131 -27.61 -3.61 17.06
N GLY A 132 -27.46 -4.91 17.36
CA GLY A 132 -28.59 -5.80 17.60
C GLY A 132 -29.37 -6.12 16.30
N ASN A 133 -30.29 -7.08 16.41
CA ASN A 133 -31.15 -7.45 15.25
C ASN A 133 -32.25 -6.43 14.98
N ASP A 134 -32.36 -5.37 15.76
CA ASP A 134 -33.45 -4.41 15.65
C ASP A 134 -33.17 -3.34 14.59
N VAL A 135 -34.18 -3.06 13.77
CA VAL A 135 -34.12 -1.93 12.85
C VAL A 135 -34.24 -0.63 13.62
N VAL A 136 -33.27 0.22 13.50
CA VAL A 136 -33.26 1.56 14.11
C VAL A 136 -33.84 2.57 13.16
N THR A 137 -34.91 3.27 13.56
CA THR A 137 -35.60 4.27 12.73
C THR A 137 -35.27 5.69 13.20
N GLY A 138 -35.05 6.60 12.24
CA GLY A 138 -34.89 8.03 12.49
C GLY A 138 -36.23 8.79 12.65
N PRO A 139 -36.21 10.01 13.23
CA PRO A 139 -35.00 10.72 13.64
C PRO A 139 -34.45 10.20 14.98
N ARG A 140 -33.17 9.87 15.03
CA ARG A 140 -32.55 9.31 16.24
C ARG A 140 -31.02 9.58 16.28
N VAL A 141 -30.51 9.80 17.48
CA VAL A 141 -29.07 9.78 17.77
C VAL A 141 -28.71 8.42 18.38
N LEU A 142 -27.72 7.76 17.79
CA LEU A 142 -27.08 6.58 18.38
C LEU A 142 -25.71 7.02 18.90
N SER A 143 -25.44 6.74 20.16
CA SER A 143 -24.12 6.95 20.75
C SER A 143 -23.49 5.58 21.00
N THR A 144 -22.29 5.41 20.44
CA THR A 144 -21.43 4.27 20.71
C THR A 144 -20.27 4.70 21.58
N GLN A 145 -19.40 3.77 21.91
CA GLN A 145 -18.22 4.06 22.73
C GLN A 145 -17.21 4.96 21.99
N ASP A 146 -17.22 4.94 20.67
CA ASP A 146 -16.21 5.55 19.80
C ASP A 146 -16.77 6.59 18.82
N CYS A 147 -18.10 6.63 18.63
CA CYS A 147 -18.72 7.62 17.73
C CYS A 147 -20.18 7.94 18.09
N THR A 148 -20.70 9.00 17.49
CA THR A 148 -22.11 9.39 17.54
C THR A 148 -22.67 9.45 16.12
N ILE A 149 -23.82 8.80 15.91
CA ILE A 149 -24.44 8.69 14.60
C ILE A 149 -25.82 9.35 14.66
N TRP A 150 -26.06 10.29 13.76
CA TRP A 150 -27.38 10.87 13.54
C TRP A 150 -28.10 10.13 12.41
N ILE A 151 -29.29 9.58 12.68
CA ILE A 151 -30.19 8.98 11.72
C ILE A 151 -31.32 9.98 11.41
N PRO A 152 -31.41 10.52 10.21
CA PRO A 152 -32.45 11.47 9.85
C PRO A 152 -33.85 10.83 9.81
N GLU A 153 -34.88 11.66 9.82
CA GLU A 153 -36.28 11.23 9.60
C GLU A 153 -36.42 10.51 8.24
N GLY A 154 -37.19 9.43 8.22
CA GLY A 154 -37.41 8.60 7.03
C GLY A 154 -36.24 7.66 6.68
N TRP A 155 -35.18 7.61 7.52
CA TRP A 155 -34.10 6.65 7.36
C TRP A 155 -34.21 5.50 8.37
N GLN A 156 -33.80 4.32 7.94
CA GLN A 156 -33.71 3.13 8.78
C GLN A 156 -32.30 2.56 8.75
N GLY A 157 -31.84 2.05 9.90
CA GLY A 157 -30.53 1.41 10.05
C GLY A 157 -30.71 -0.06 10.42
N SER A 158 -29.93 -0.93 9.83
CA SER A 158 -29.83 -2.34 10.15
C SER A 158 -28.37 -2.78 10.17
N GLU A 159 -28.10 -3.86 10.90
CA GLU A 159 -26.76 -4.44 10.92
C GLU A 159 -26.38 -4.99 9.54
N GLY A 160 -25.15 -4.73 9.12
CA GLY A 160 -24.54 -5.20 7.89
C GLY A 160 -23.31 -6.06 8.17
N ALA A 161 -22.55 -6.35 7.12
CA ALA A 161 -21.33 -7.13 7.23
C ALA A 161 -20.31 -6.47 8.18
N LEU A 162 -19.53 -7.27 8.88
CA LEU A 162 -18.48 -6.86 9.81
C LEU A 162 -18.97 -5.89 10.91
N GLY A 163 -20.22 -6.04 11.36
CA GLY A 163 -20.79 -5.18 12.41
C GLY A 163 -21.02 -3.74 11.96
N SER A 164 -21.11 -3.46 10.66
CA SER A 164 -21.43 -2.13 10.14
C SER A 164 -22.91 -1.80 10.32
N LEU A 165 -23.24 -0.51 10.45
CA LEU A 165 -24.61 -0.03 10.36
C LEU A 165 -24.91 0.43 8.93
N VAL A 166 -25.86 -0.22 8.28
CA VAL A 166 -26.32 0.14 6.93
C VAL A 166 -27.57 0.99 7.05
N LEU A 167 -27.47 2.26 6.65
CA LEU A 167 -28.59 3.19 6.63
C LEU A 167 -29.24 3.20 5.24
N ARG A 168 -30.58 3.13 5.20
CA ARG A 168 -31.40 3.19 3.97
C ARG A 168 -32.55 4.16 4.19
N ARG A 169 -32.97 4.80 3.10
CA ARG A 169 -34.15 5.66 3.06
C ARG A 169 -35.32 4.90 2.48
#